data_dbf0b297eeb7aca0bbbbb01737b34851
#
_entry.id   dbf0b297eeb7aca0bbbbb01737b34851
#
_cell.length_a   1.000
_cell.length_b   1.000
_cell.length_c   1.000
_cell.angle_alpha   90.00
_cell.angle_beta   90.00
_cell.angle_gamma   90.00
#
_symmetry.space_group_name_H-M   'P 1'
#
loop_
_entity.id
_entity.type
_entity.pdbx_description
1 polymer ?
#
loop_
_entity_poly.entity_id
_entity_poly.type
_entity_poly.pdbx_seq_one_letter_code
_entity_poly.pdbx_strand_id
1 'polypeptide(L)'
;MATVAQLAERVLRRLGVAIVPVADRPALNTRIAPGDIATNALIQLGVIAVDKPPLSQAVVVTTDAIATLALTKLGVIASDETPIASDMTLARDAVAAVHANQVAQGHADWTATAITNAVSEEYAGLTAQHLASAFGKTADLQAVAIMEARIAAVARTSRAYNLALAKVSEVQASLISQGVIPWDNQGIPTAVAEEYTRLVAMSLAASFGQQADPKMLAVCEARVKRASQIMRAPEDAQEAVMSVHDALVARGLARWTVFDIPAAAEMPYELLAANRLARLYEQPADPGAEALATRQLAQIVQLDSSGERVRVEYF
;
A
#
# COMPACT_ATOMS: atom_id res chain seq x y z
N MET A 1 9.03 13.63 -37.18
CA MET A 1 9.33 12.32 -36.54
C MET A 1 8.81 12.34 -35.13
N ALA A 2 7.92 11.43 -34.78
CA ALA A 2 7.40 11.33 -33.44
C ALA A 2 8.30 10.44 -32.59
N THR A 3 8.47 10.80 -31.32
CA THR A 3 9.14 9.94 -30.33
C THR A 3 8.24 8.74 -29.97
N VAL A 4 8.83 7.67 -29.41
CA VAL A 4 8.09 6.52 -28.89
C VAL A 4 7.01 6.95 -27.89
N ALA A 5 7.33 7.93 -27.02
CA ALA A 5 6.38 8.47 -26.05
C ALA A 5 5.18 9.18 -26.72
N GLN A 6 5.42 9.95 -27.78
CA GLN A 6 4.34 10.62 -28.53
C GLN A 6 3.47 9.61 -29.28
N LEU A 7 4.06 8.56 -29.85
CA LEU A 7 3.31 7.46 -30.47
C LEU A 7 2.48 6.71 -29.43
N ALA A 8 3.06 6.39 -28.29
CA ALA A 8 2.36 5.74 -27.18
C ALA A 8 1.14 6.56 -26.70
N GLU A 9 1.30 7.87 -26.57
CA GLU A 9 0.19 8.77 -26.22
C GLU A 9 -0.95 8.71 -27.25
N ARG A 10 -0.61 8.73 -28.55
CA ARG A 10 -1.61 8.62 -29.62
C ARG A 10 -2.31 7.26 -29.63
N VAL A 11 -1.57 6.18 -29.36
CA VAL A 11 -2.14 4.83 -29.19
C VAL A 11 -3.18 4.82 -28.08
N LEU A 12 -2.87 5.38 -26.90
CA LEU A 12 -3.80 5.43 -25.77
C LEU A 12 -5.05 6.28 -26.09
N ARG A 13 -4.89 7.42 -26.74
CA ARG A 13 -6.03 8.24 -27.21
C ARG A 13 -6.93 7.46 -28.14
N ARG A 14 -6.37 6.69 -29.07
CA ARG A 14 -7.13 5.84 -30.00
C ARG A 14 -7.93 4.75 -29.27
N LEU A 15 -7.39 4.20 -28.20
CA LEU A 15 -8.07 3.23 -27.33
C LEU A 15 -9.07 3.86 -26.36
N GLY A 16 -9.25 5.19 -26.39
CA GLY A 16 -10.14 5.89 -25.46
C GLY A 16 -9.65 5.85 -24.01
N VAL A 17 -8.37 5.51 -23.78
CA VAL A 17 -7.77 5.51 -22.44
C VAL A 17 -7.46 6.95 -22.05
N ALA A 18 -7.98 7.38 -20.90
CA ALA A 18 -7.69 8.70 -20.37
C ALA A 18 -6.19 8.83 -20.06
N ILE A 19 -5.53 9.76 -20.76
CA ILE A 19 -4.12 10.06 -20.51
C ILE A 19 -4.07 11.16 -19.47
N VAL A 20 -3.55 10.85 -18.30
CA VAL A 20 -3.20 11.88 -17.32
C VAL A 20 -1.86 12.47 -17.76
N PRO A 21 -1.78 13.77 -18.07
CA PRO A 21 -0.52 14.42 -18.45
C PRO A 21 0.56 14.18 -17.39
N VAL A 22 1.81 14.02 -17.81
CA VAL A 22 2.94 13.77 -16.88
C VAL A 22 3.04 14.83 -15.80
N ALA A 23 2.69 16.10 -16.15
CA ALA A 23 2.67 17.22 -15.21
C ALA A 23 1.54 17.11 -14.17
N ASP A 24 0.42 16.47 -14.52
CA ASP A 24 -0.75 16.29 -13.67
C ASP A 24 -0.82 14.88 -13.06
N ARG A 25 0.25 14.11 -13.14
CA ARG A 25 0.37 12.84 -12.44
C ARG A 25 0.81 13.10 -10.99
N PRO A 26 -0.10 13.61 -10.13
CA PRO A 26 0.21 13.68 -8.72
C PRO A 26 0.40 12.24 -8.30
N ALA A 27 1.54 11.95 -7.73
CA ALA A 27 1.60 10.82 -6.85
C ALA A 27 1.61 9.40 -7.41
N LEU A 28 2.00 9.17 -8.67
CA LEU A 28 2.47 7.82 -9.04
C LEU A 28 3.72 7.45 -8.24
N ASN A 29 4.51 8.46 -7.86
CA ASN A 29 5.68 8.33 -7.00
C ASN A 29 5.37 8.51 -5.50
N THR A 30 4.18 9.02 -5.15
CA THR A 30 3.77 9.13 -3.74
C THR A 30 3.05 7.87 -3.34
N ARG A 31 3.59 7.18 -2.36
CA ARG A 31 3.06 5.91 -1.84
C ARG A 31 2.57 6.11 -0.42
N ILE A 32 1.48 5.44 -0.10
CA ILE A 32 0.95 5.33 1.26
C ILE A 32 1.48 4.03 1.85
N ALA A 33 1.96 4.09 3.07
CA ALA A 33 2.46 2.90 3.74
C ALA A 33 1.32 1.90 4.02
N PRO A 34 1.59 0.58 3.96
CA PRO A 34 0.60 -0.44 4.32
C PRO A 34 -0.04 -0.24 5.67
N GLY A 35 0.72 0.29 6.65
CA GLY A 35 0.22 0.63 7.98
C GLY A 35 -0.86 1.73 7.98
N ASP A 36 -0.74 2.73 7.13
CA ASP A 36 -1.74 3.79 7.01
C ASP A 36 -3.03 3.26 6.35
N ILE A 37 -2.89 2.36 5.37
CA ILE A 37 -4.04 1.67 4.77
C ILE A 37 -4.77 0.83 5.83
N ALA A 38 -4.03 0.05 6.63
CA ALA A 38 -4.59 -0.75 7.72
C ALA A 38 -5.33 0.13 8.74
N THR A 39 -4.73 1.24 9.14
CA THR A 39 -5.34 2.23 10.04
C THR A 39 -6.64 2.80 9.46
N ASN A 40 -6.60 3.27 8.22
CA ASN A 40 -7.77 3.85 7.55
C ASN A 40 -8.89 2.83 7.35
N ALA A 41 -8.55 1.57 7.07
CA ALA A 41 -9.54 0.50 6.97
C ALA A 41 -10.24 0.23 8.32
N LEU A 42 -9.51 0.24 9.44
CA LEU A 42 -10.08 0.11 10.77
C LEU A 42 -10.94 1.32 11.18
N ILE A 43 -10.58 2.52 10.76
CA ILE A 43 -11.38 3.72 10.93
C ILE A 43 -12.70 3.61 10.16
N GLN A 44 -12.67 3.16 8.91
CA GLN A 44 -13.87 2.95 8.09
C GLN A 44 -14.81 1.89 8.70
N LEU A 45 -14.27 0.87 9.36
CA LEU A 45 -15.04 -0.13 10.09
C LEU A 45 -15.50 0.33 11.47
N GLY A 46 -15.13 1.54 11.91
CA GLY A 46 -15.46 2.05 13.25
C GLY A 46 -14.78 1.29 14.40
N VAL A 47 -13.72 0.52 14.11
CA VAL A 47 -12.96 -0.25 15.10
C VAL A 47 -12.04 0.65 15.92
N ILE A 48 -11.49 1.70 15.26
CA ILE A 48 -10.66 2.73 15.90
C ILE A 48 -11.21 4.11 15.57
N ALA A 49 -10.99 5.06 16.47
CA ALA A 49 -11.40 6.45 16.27
C ALA A 49 -10.36 7.22 15.42
N VAL A 50 -10.83 8.20 14.66
CA VAL A 50 -10.00 9.02 13.74
C VAL A 50 -8.90 9.79 14.46
N ASP A 51 -9.13 10.19 15.72
CA ASP A 51 -8.23 10.98 16.55
C ASP A 51 -7.17 10.17 17.29
N LYS A 52 -7.20 8.84 17.17
CA LYS A 52 -6.19 7.98 17.80
C LYS A 52 -5.10 7.63 16.78
N PRO A 53 -3.83 8.03 17.05
CA PRO A 53 -2.74 7.71 16.14
C PRO A 53 -2.57 6.19 16.03
N PRO A 54 -2.15 5.70 14.86
CA PRO A 54 -1.88 4.29 14.67
C PRO A 54 -0.77 3.82 15.62
N LEU A 55 -0.93 2.62 16.15
CA LEU A 55 0.07 1.95 17.01
C LEU A 55 1.36 1.55 16.25
N SER A 56 1.49 1.95 15.00
CA SER A 56 2.55 1.52 14.06
C SER A 56 3.98 1.92 14.46
N GLN A 57 4.15 2.77 15.49
CA GLN A 57 5.45 3.20 16.01
C GLN A 57 5.45 3.18 17.55
N ALA A 58 5.02 2.09 18.13
CA ALA A 58 5.11 1.93 19.58
C ALA A 58 6.58 1.94 20.00
N VAL A 59 7.03 3.05 20.53
CA VAL A 59 8.31 3.13 21.23
C VAL A 59 8.27 2.12 22.38
N VAL A 60 9.22 1.21 22.40
CA VAL A 60 9.35 0.20 23.46
C VAL A 60 9.96 0.86 24.69
N VAL A 61 9.34 0.66 25.83
CA VAL A 61 9.83 1.12 27.13
C VAL A 61 10.48 -0.07 27.84
N THR A 62 11.67 0.15 28.40
CA THR A 62 12.39 -0.90 29.12
C THR A 62 11.71 -1.23 30.46
N THR A 63 11.86 -2.47 30.91
CA THR A 63 11.40 -2.91 32.24
C THR A 63 11.95 -1.99 33.35
N ASP A 64 13.21 -1.56 33.22
CA ASP A 64 13.83 -0.65 34.18
C ASP A 64 13.17 0.72 34.28
N ALA A 65 12.79 1.29 33.13
CA ALA A 65 12.09 2.56 33.10
C ALA A 65 10.69 2.46 33.76
N ILE A 66 9.99 1.36 33.51
CA ILE A 66 8.68 1.09 34.14
C ILE A 66 8.85 0.89 35.65
N ALA A 67 9.85 0.11 36.07
CA ALA A 67 10.16 -0.13 37.47
C ALA A 67 10.50 1.17 38.22
N THR A 68 11.34 2.01 37.63
CA THR A 68 11.71 3.34 38.19
C THR A 68 10.47 4.21 38.32
N LEU A 69 9.63 4.29 37.26
CA LEU A 69 8.40 5.07 37.29
C LEU A 69 7.40 4.54 38.34
N ALA A 70 7.33 3.23 38.55
CA ALA A 70 6.49 2.64 39.61
C ALA A 70 6.94 3.03 41.01
N LEU A 71 8.27 3.01 41.29
CA LEU A 71 8.82 3.46 42.57
C LEU A 71 8.58 4.96 42.79
N THR A 72 8.70 5.76 41.75
CA THR A 72 8.36 7.19 41.79
C THR A 72 6.87 7.42 42.11
N LYS A 73 5.97 6.69 41.45
CA LYS A 73 4.52 6.76 41.70
C LYS A 73 4.14 6.31 43.14
N LEU A 74 4.90 5.40 43.72
CA LEU A 74 4.78 5.01 45.11
C LEU A 74 5.36 6.06 46.06
N GLY A 75 6.11 7.05 45.56
CA GLY A 75 6.83 8.01 46.41
C GLY A 75 7.92 7.35 47.28
N VAL A 76 8.52 6.28 46.78
CA VAL A 76 9.70 5.62 47.37
C VAL A 76 10.96 6.38 47.00
N ILE A 77 10.98 6.93 45.77
CA ILE A 77 12.05 7.76 45.24
C ILE A 77 11.46 9.06 44.66
N ALA A 78 12.25 10.13 44.62
CA ALA A 78 11.94 11.32 43.87
C ALA A 78 12.14 11.10 42.37
N SER A 79 11.55 11.98 41.51
CA SER A 79 11.58 11.80 40.03
C SER A 79 13.00 11.84 39.42
N ASP A 80 13.97 12.40 40.12
CA ASP A 80 15.35 12.56 39.71
C ASP A 80 16.32 11.66 40.53
N GLU A 81 15.78 10.83 41.41
CA GLU A 81 16.54 9.95 42.28
C GLU A 81 16.76 8.56 41.68
N THR A 82 17.96 8.03 41.82
CA THR A 82 18.26 6.66 41.40
C THR A 82 17.82 5.65 42.45
N PRO A 83 17.01 4.65 42.14
CA PRO A 83 16.60 3.62 43.10
C PRO A 83 17.80 2.83 43.65
N ILE A 84 17.73 2.42 44.91
CA ILE A 84 18.69 1.47 45.45
C ILE A 84 18.47 0.09 44.80
N ALA A 85 19.56 -0.71 44.73
CA ALA A 85 19.58 -1.98 44.01
C ALA A 85 18.49 -2.98 44.47
N SER A 86 18.19 -3.02 45.77
CA SER A 86 17.14 -3.90 46.33
C SER A 86 15.76 -3.53 45.85
N ASP A 87 15.42 -2.22 45.88
CA ASP A 87 14.11 -1.72 45.47
C ASP A 87 13.90 -1.88 43.96
N MET A 88 14.97 -1.67 43.18
CA MET A 88 14.97 -1.88 41.74
C MET A 88 14.75 -3.36 41.36
N THR A 89 15.37 -4.30 42.11
CA THR A 89 15.14 -5.73 41.91
C THR A 89 13.68 -6.10 42.19
N LEU A 90 13.16 -5.66 43.35
CA LEU A 90 11.79 -5.89 43.74
C LEU A 90 10.81 -5.29 42.71
N ALA A 91 11.11 -4.10 42.19
CA ALA A 91 10.27 -3.44 41.19
C ALA A 91 10.31 -4.18 39.84
N ARG A 92 11.44 -4.69 39.38
CA ARG A 92 11.53 -5.52 38.17
C ARG A 92 10.72 -6.81 38.27
N ASP A 93 10.84 -7.48 39.42
CA ASP A 93 10.07 -8.70 39.69
C ASP A 93 8.55 -8.42 39.67
N ALA A 94 8.16 -7.28 40.23
CA ALA A 94 6.78 -6.82 40.20
C ALA A 94 6.29 -6.47 38.78
N VAL A 95 7.12 -5.83 37.95
CA VAL A 95 6.79 -5.61 36.51
C VAL A 95 6.58 -6.94 35.81
N ALA A 96 7.45 -7.92 36.04
CA ALA A 96 7.33 -9.25 35.45
C ALA A 96 6.03 -9.96 35.90
N ALA A 97 5.68 -9.89 37.19
CA ALA A 97 4.47 -10.48 37.74
C ALA A 97 3.21 -9.81 37.17
N VAL A 98 3.17 -8.46 37.11
CA VAL A 98 2.08 -7.69 36.50
C VAL A 98 1.94 -8.08 35.02
N HIS A 99 3.05 -8.17 34.29
CA HIS A 99 3.00 -8.55 32.88
C HIS A 99 2.45 -9.96 32.69
N ALA A 100 2.92 -10.94 33.47
CA ALA A 100 2.41 -12.30 33.42
C ALA A 100 0.90 -12.36 33.70
N ASN A 101 0.39 -11.57 34.62
CA ASN A 101 -1.04 -11.46 34.92
C ASN A 101 -1.80 -10.89 33.72
N GLN A 102 -1.31 -9.80 33.09
CA GLN A 102 -1.94 -9.20 31.92
C GLN A 102 -1.99 -10.15 30.72
N VAL A 103 -0.92 -10.94 30.51
CA VAL A 103 -0.90 -12.01 29.48
C VAL A 103 -1.91 -13.11 29.80
N ALA A 104 -1.96 -13.56 31.05
CA ALA A 104 -2.91 -14.61 31.47
C ALA A 104 -4.38 -14.16 31.30
N GLN A 105 -4.67 -12.89 31.47
CA GLN A 105 -5.99 -12.29 31.23
C GLN A 105 -6.27 -12.00 29.74
N GLY A 106 -5.29 -12.20 28.85
CA GLY A 106 -5.39 -11.86 27.44
C GLY A 106 -5.39 -10.34 27.16
N HIS A 107 -4.88 -9.55 28.11
CA HIS A 107 -4.78 -8.09 28.02
C HIS A 107 -3.44 -7.62 27.44
N ALA A 108 -2.49 -8.53 27.18
CA ALA A 108 -1.21 -8.22 26.56
C ALA A 108 -0.82 -9.34 25.59
N ASP A 109 -0.25 -8.96 24.45
CA ASP A 109 0.29 -9.86 23.42
C ASP A 109 1.77 -9.56 23.09
N TRP A 110 2.35 -8.57 23.75
CA TRP A 110 3.77 -8.21 23.70
C TRP A 110 4.58 -8.90 24.81
N THR A 111 5.90 -8.86 24.70
CA THR A 111 6.81 -9.44 25.71
C THR A 111 7.07 -8.47 26.85
N ALA A 112 7.46 -8.98 28.03
CA ALA A 112 7.81 -8.15 29.20
C ALA A 112 8.97 -7.15 28.92
N THR A 113 9.83 -7.46 27.96
CA THR A 113 10.95 -6.61 27.54
C THR A 113 10.60 -5.62 26.44
N ALA A 114 9.38 -5.71 25.90
CA ALA A 114 8.91 -4.90 24.77
C ALA A 114 7.53 -4.27 25.05
N ILE A 115 7.37 -3.73 26.26
CA ILE A 115 6.13 -3.03 26.65
C ILE A 115 6.04 -1.72 25.86
N THR A 116 4.92 -1.53 25.18
CA THR A 116 4.72 -0.32 24.38
C THR A 116 4.52 0.92 25.25
N ASN A 117 5.08 2.05 24.80
CA ASN A 117 4.93 3.34 25.47
C ASN A 117 3.43 3.73 25.67
N ALA A 118 2.54 3.24 24.83
CA ALA A 118 1.10 3.51 24.92
C ALA A 118 0.45 2.99 26.21
N VAL A 119 1.10 2.08 26.93
CA VAL A 119 0.62 1.49 28.20
C VAL A 119 1.67 1.57 29.32
N SER A 120 2.78 2.24 29.10
CA SER A 120 3.87 2.31 30.10
C SER A 120 3.44 2.93 31.41
N GLU A 121 2.62 3.96 31.38
CA GLU A 121 2.06 4.62 32.55
C GLU A 121 1.10 3.72 33.34
N GLU A 122 0.28 2.95 32.68
CA GLU A 122 -0.65 1.97 33.25
C GLU A 122 0.14 0.82 33.87
N TYR A 123 1.17 0.31 33.16
CA TYR A 123 2.05 -0.72 33.71
C TYR A 123 2.79 -0.25 34.95
N ALA A 124 3.35 0.96 34.94
CA ALA A 124 3.98 1.54 36.11
C ALA A 124 3.00 1.73 37.27
N GLY A 125 1.78 2.16 36.95
CA GLY A 125 0.70 2.28 37.95
C GLY A 125 0.32 0.93 38.55
N LEU A 126 0.09 -0.12 37.74
CA LEU A 126 -0.20 -1.45 38.23
C LEU A 126 0.94 -2.04 39.06
N THR A 127 2.19 -1.82 38.61
CA THR A 127 3.38 -2.24 39.34
C THR A 127 3.45 -1.54 40.70
N ALA A 128 3.17 -0.22 40.77
CA ALA A 128 3.10 0.52 42.00
C ALA A 128 2.03 -0.05 42.94
N GLN A 129 0.84 -0.35 42.45
CA GLN A 129 -0.22 -0.98 43.23
C GLN A 129 0.16 -2.38 43.73
N HIS A 130 0.85 -3.17 42.91
CA HIS A 130 1.36 -4.49 43.28
C HIS A 130 2.39 -4.42 44.42
N LEU A 131 3.24 -3.38 44.38
CA LEU A 131 4.27 -3.12 45.41
C LEU A 131 3.76 -2.42 46.67
N ALA A 132 2.55 -1.88 46.64
CA ALA A 132 2.05 -1.00 47.70
C ALA A 132 2.24 -1.59 49.12
N SER A 133 1.88 -2.86 49.30
CA SER A 133 1.99 -3.54 50.61
C SER A 133 3.42 -3.69 51.09
N ALA A 134 4.38 -3.93 50.18
CA ALA A 134 5.80 -4.07 50.51
C ALA A 134 6.38 -2.75 51.04
N PHE A 135 5.80 -1.63 50.65
CA PHE A 135 6.21 -0.28 51.10
C PHE A 135 5.19 0.32 52.09
N GLY A 136 4.39 -0.50 52.79
CA GLY A 136 3.45 -0.08 53.82
C GLY A 136 2.28 0.79 53.33
N LYS A 137 1.94 0.71 52.05
CA LYS A 137 0.82 1.44 51.43
C LYS A 137 -0.34 0.52 51.11
N THR A 138 -1.50 1.08 50.92
CA THR A 138 -2.70 0.35 50.52
C THR A 138 -2.92 0.47 49.03
N ALA A 139 -3.18 -0.64 48.36
CA ALA A 139 -3.53 -0.64 46.95
C ALA A 139 -4.93 -0.07 46.69
N ASP A 140 -5.04 0.71 45.62
CA ASP A 140 -6.32 1.23 45.14
C ASP A 140 -6.88 0.29 44.04
N LEU A 141 -7.83 -0.55 44.42
CA LEU A 141 -8.43 -1.53 43.51
C LEU A 141 -9.23 -0.88 42.38
N GLN A 142 -9.76 0.32 42.56
CA GLN A 142 -10.45 1.02 41.50
C GLN A 142 -9.48 1.53 40.44
N ALA A 143 -8.36 2.09 40.89
CA ALA A 143 -7.27 2.49 39.98
C ALA A 143 -6.71 1.30 39.22
N VAL A 144 -6.53 0.11 39.85
CA VAL A 144 -6.12 -1.14 39.22
C VAL A 144 -7.08 -1.49 38.08
N ALA A 145 -8.39 -1.55 38.34
CA ALA A 145 -9.39 -1.92 37.33
C ALA A 145 -9.39 -0.96 36.12
N ILE A 146 -9.19 0.34 36.36
CA ILE A 146 -9.12 1.34 35.28
C ILE A 146 -7.86 1.12 34.41
N MET A 147 -6.71 0.87 35.03
CA MET A 147 -5.46 0.63 34.32
C MET A 147 -5.50 -0.66 33.51
N GLU A 148 -6.03 -1.75 34.09
CA GLU A 148 -6.25 -3.03 33.38
C GLU A 148 -7.17 -2.86 32.15
N ALA A 149 -8.27 -2.14 32.31
CA ALA A 149 -9.19 -1.84 31.21
C ALA A 149 -8.52 -1.05 30.06
N ARG A 150 -7.63 -0.12 30.40
CA ARG A 150 -6.85 0.66 29.40
C ARG A 150 -5.84 -0.21 28.67
N ILE A 151 -5.08 -1.05 29.40
CA ILE A 151 -4.16 -2.01 28.79
C ILE A 151 -4.91 -2.95 27.84
N ALA A 152 -6.04 -3.50 28.28
CA ALA A 152 -6.88 -4.38 27.45
C ALA A 152 -7.41 -3.67 26.20
N ALA A 153 -7.74 -2.37 26.28
CA ALA A 153 -8.17 -1.57 25.15
C ALA A 153 -7.06 -1.39 24.12
N VAL A 154 -5.83 -1.06 24.57
CA VAL A 154 -4.67 -0.92 23.70
C VAL A 154 -4.34 -2.25 23.03
N ALA A 155 -4.33 -3.37 23.76
CA ALA A 155 -4.08 -4.71 23.20
C ALA A 155 -5.12 -5.10 22.14
N ARG A 156 -6.38 -4.78 22.34
CA ARG A 156 -7.44 -5.01 21.32
C ARG A 156 -7.16 -4.21 20.04
N THR A 157 -6.79 -2.95 20.20
CA THR A 157 -6.46 -2.08 19.06
C THR A 157 -5.21 -2.58 18.34
N SER A 158 -4.17 -3.03 19.07
CA SER A 158 -2.96 -3.62 18.51
C SER A 158 -3.26 -4.88 17.67
N ARG A 159 -4.06 -5.80 18.23
CA ARG A 159 -4.50 -7.00 17.50
C ARG A 159 -5.30 -6.68 16.26
N ALA A 160 -6.23 -5.73 16.35
CA ALA A 160 -7.00 -5.28 15.20
C ALA A 160 -6.09 -4.70 14.11
N TYR A 161 -5.10 -3.89 14.50
CA TYR A 161 -4.13 -3.32 13.57
C TYR A 161 -3.27 -4.39 12.91
N ASN A 162 -2.74 -5.35 13.67
CA ASN A 162 -1.93 -6.45 13.11
C ASN A 162 -2.76 -7.32 12.15
N LEU A 163 -4.02 -7.59 12.47
CA LEU A 163 -4.94 -8.29 11.58
C LEU A 163 -5.18 -7.49 10.30
N ALA A 164 -5.38 -6.18 10.41
CA ALA A 164 -5.58 -5.32 9.25
C ALA A 164 -4.33 -5.25 8.37
N LEU A 165 -3.14 -5.15 8.97
CA LEU A 165 -1.88 -5.16 8.24
C LEU A 165 -1.64 -6.48 7.50
N ALA A 166 -1.93 -7.61 8.13
CA ALA A 166 -1.89 -8.92 7.49
C ALA A 166 -2.88 -8.99 6.30
N LYS A 167 -4.08 -8.42 6.46
CA LYS A 167 -5.08 -8.39 5.40
C LYS A 167 -4.67 -7.48 4.23
N VAL A 168 -4.00 -6.34 4.48
CA VAL A 168 -3.41 -5.51 3.43
C VAL A 168 -2.46 -6.34 2.58
N SER A 169 -1.57 -7.10 3.22
CA SER A 169 -0.60 -7.95 2.51
C SER A 169 -1.28 -9.10 1.74
N GLU A 170 -2.32 -9.71 2.31
CA GLU A 170 -3.10 -10.78 1.66
C GLU A 170 -3.83 -10.27 0.41
N VAL A 171 -4.53 -9.12 0.53
CA VAL A 171 -5.23 -8.49 -0.59
C VAL A 171 -4.24 -8.11 -1.69
N GLN A 172 -3.08 -7.55 -1.31
CA GLN A 172 -2.05 -7.18 -2.26
C GLN A 172 -1.51 -8.41 -3.01
N ALA A 173 -1.16 -9.48 -2.30
CA ALA A 173 -0.68 -10.72 -2.91
C ALA A 173 -1.73 -11.33 -3.86
N SER A 174 -3.00 -11.28 -3.49
CA SER A 174 -4.11 -11.73 -4.35
C SER A 174 -4.20 -10.92 -5.64
N LEU A 175 -4.17 -9.59 -5.55
CA LEU A 175 -4.25 -8.72 -6.72
C LEU A 175 -3.01 -8.83 -7.63
N ILE A 176 -1.83 -9.04 -7.06
CA ILE A 176 -0.59 -9.32 -7.83
C ILE A 176 -0.72 -10.65 -8.57
N SER A 177 -1.16 -11.72 -7.90
CA SER A 177 -1.31 -13.04 -8.50
C SER A 177 -2.34 -13.06 -9.64
N GLN A 178 -3.33 -12.19 -9.58
CA GLN A 178 -4.33 -11.99 -10.64
C GLN A 178 -3.83 -11.05 -11.76
N GLY A 179 -2.62 -10.49 -11.65
CA GLY A 179 -2.09 -9.52 -12.60
C GLY A 179 -2.82 -8.17 -12.59
N VAL A 180 -3.61 -7.89 -11.54
CA VAL A 180 -4.40 -6.66 -11.42
C VAL A 180 -3.51 -5.46 -11.08
N ILE A 181 -2.53 -5.64 -10.19
CA ILE A 181 -1.63 -4.59 -9.75
C ILE A 181 -0.16 -4.94 -10.04
N PRO A 182 0.65 -3.98 -10.51
CA PRO A 182 2.06 -4.21 -10.81
C PRO A 182 3.02 -3.82 -9.68
N TRP A 183 2.54 -3.10 -8.65
CA TRP A 183 3.40 -2.59 -7.58
C TRP A 183 3.63 -3.61 -6.47
N ASP A 184 4.82 -3.53 -5.88
CA ASP A 184 5.28 -4.37 -4.79
C ASP A 184 4.82 -3.89 -3.40
N ASN A 185 5.31 -4.56 -2.34
CA ASN A 185 4.97 -4.28 -0.95
C ASN A 185 5.54 -2.97 -0.39
N GLN A 186 6.22 -2.15 -1.18
CA GLN A 186 6.87 -0.92 -0.70
C GLN A 186 5.91 0.27 -0.55
N GLY A 187 4.63 0.06 -0.80
CA GLY A 187 3.59 1.05 -0.62
C GLY A 187 2.54 1.05 -1.73
N ILE A 188 1.38 1.56 -1.40
CA ILE A 188 0.23 1.64 -2.29
C ILE A 188 0.20 3.03 -2.92
N PRO A 189 0.13 3.15 -4.27
CA PRO A 189 0.03 4.45 -4.92
C PRO A 189 -1.16 5.26 -4.41
N THR A 190 -0.95 6.55 -4.15
CA THR A 190 -1.97 7.44 -3.58
C THR A 190 -3.23 7.49 -4.44
N ALA A 191 -3.07 7.36 -5.77
CA ALA A 191 -4.18 7.36 -6.72
C ALA A 191 -5.20 6.22 -6.53
N VAL A 192 -4.79 5.11 -5.93
CA VAL A 192 -5.66 3.94 -5.66
C VAL A 192 -5.92 3.72 -4.18
N ALA A 193 -5.30 4.51 -3.31
CA ALA A 193 -5.26 4.25 -1.87
C ALA A 193 -6.65 4.21 -1.24
N GLU A 194 -7.57 5.09 -1.65
CA GLU A 194 -8.93 5.13 -1.13
C GLU A 194 -9.70 3.85 -1.47
N GLU A 195 -9.69 3.45 -2.73
CA GLU A 195 -10.42 2.25 -3.17
C GLU A 195 -9.77 0.98 -2.60
N TYR A 196 -8.44 0.98 -2.52
CA TYR A 196 -7.70 -0.11 -1.89
C TYR A 196 -8.00 -0.21 -0.39
N THR A 197 -8.09 0.91 0.32
CA THR A 197 -8.50 0.96 1.74
C THR A 197 -9.91 0.40 1.92
N ARG A 198 -10.85 0.77 1.05
CA ARG A 198 -12.21 0.22 1.06
C ARG A 198 -12.22 -1.29 0.83
N LEU A 199 -11.44 -1.76 -0.13
CA LEU A 199 -11.31 -3.19 -0.41
C LEU A 199 -10.80 -3.97 0.81
N VAL A 200 -9.77 -3.45 1.48
CA VAL A 200 -9.23 -4.02 2.73
C VAL A 200 -10.27 -3.99 3.84
N ALA A 201 -10.97 -2.86 4.04
CA ALA A 201 -12.02 -2.74 5.05
C ALA A 201 -13.14 -3.76 4.82
N MET A 202 -13.64 -3.89 3.60
CA MET A 202 -14.67 -4.89 3.26
C MET A 202 -14.19 -6.32 3.47
N SER A 203 -12.92 -6.61 3.18
CA SER A 203 -12.32 -7.93 3.40
C SER A 203 -12.14 -8.26 4.89
N LEU A 204 -12.04 -7.23 5.74
CA LEU A 204 -11.92 -7.36 7.20
C LEU A 204 -13.28 -7.40 7.91
N ALA A 205 -14.36 -6.96 7.28
CA ALA A 205 -15.67 -6.73 7.90
C ALA A 205 -16.14 -7.96 8.74
N ALA A 206 -16.03 -9.16 8.19
CA ALA A 206 -16.42 -10.39 8.88
C ALA A 206 -15.63 -10.65 10.18
N SER A 207 -14.34 -10.27 10.21
CA SER A 207 -13.48 -10.41 11.40
C SER A 207 -13.93 -9.53 12.57
N PHE A 208 -14.71 -8.48 12.27
CA PHE A 208 -15.27 -7.55 13.26
C PHE A 208 -16.79 -7.66 13.41
N GLY A 209 -17.37 -8.80 12.98
CA GLY A 209 -18.80 -9.07 13.11
C GLY A 209 -19.69 -8.23 12.18
N GLN A 210 -19.12 -7.63 11.14
CA GLN A 210 -19.85 -6.87 10.15
C GLN A 210 -20.04 -7.70 8.87
N GLN A 211 -21.13 -7.45 8.16
CA GLN A 211 -21.36 -8.12 6.86
C GLN A 211 -20.65 -7.37 5.75
N ALA A 212 -19.79 -8.08 5.03
CA ALA A 212 -19.24 -7.56 3.78
C ALA A 212 -20.33 -7.58 2.69
N ASP A 213 -20.49 -6.47 1.97
CA ASP A 213 -21.34 -6.45 0.78
C ASP A 213 -20.52 -6.96 -0.42
N PRO A 214 -20.85 -8.15 -0.98
CA PRO A 214 -20.10 -8.73 -2.09
C PRO A 214 -20.16 -7.88 -3.36
N LYS A 215 -21.23 -7.08 -3.55
CA LYS A 215 -21.35 -6.17 -4.68
C LYS A 215 -20.37 -5.00 -4.55
N MET A 216 -20.27 -4.44 -3.33
CA MET A 216 -19.29 -3.36 -3.07
C MET A 216 -17.87 -3.87 -3.17
N LEU A 217 -17.58 -5.08 -2.71
CA LEU A 217 -16.27 -5.71 -2.87
C LEU A 217 -15.87 -5.77 -4.35
N ALA A 218 -16.74 -6.31 -5.21
CA ALA A 218 -16.52 -6.39 -6.64
C ALA A 218 -16.35 -5.00 -7.30
N VAL A 219 -17.08 -4.00 -6.84
CA VAL A 219 -16.93 -2.62 -7.32
C VAL A 219 -15.57 -2.04 -6.94
N CYS A 220 -15.11 -2.24 -5.69
CA CYS A 220 -13.80 -1.77 -5.25
C CYS A 220 -12.67 -2.47 -6.02
N GLU A 221 -12.74 -3.78 -6.22
CA GLU A 221 -11.79 -4.53 -7.05
C GLU A 221 -11.73 -4.00 -8.49
N ALA A 222 -12.89 -3.79 -9.12
CA ALA A 222 -12.96 -3.24 -10.47
C ALA A 222 -12.36 -1.83 -10.57
N ARG A 223 -12.54 -0.99 -9.55
CA ARG A 223 -11.95 0.36 -9.48
C ARG A 223 -10.45 0.32 -9.29
N VAL A 224 -9.93 -0.54 -8.39
CA VAL A 224 -8.49 -0.75 -8.22
C VAL A 224 -7.87 -1.24 -9.53
N LYS A 225 -8.50 -2.22 -10.20
CA LYS A 225 -8.07 -2.73 -11.51
C LYS A 225 -8.01 -1.60 -12.56
N ARG A 226 -9.08 -0.82 -12.67
CA ARG A 226 -9.15 0.29 -13.64
C ARG A 226 -8.09 1.36 -13.37
N ALA A 227 -7.91 1.75 -12.12
CA ALA A 227 -6.89 2.73 -11.75
C ALA A 227 -5.48 2.19 -12.02
N SER A 228 -5.22 0.92 -11.72
CA SER A 228 -3.96 0.24 -12.04
C SER A 228 -3.67 0.22 -13.55
N GLN A 229 -4.68 -0.08 -14.37
CA GLN A 229 -4.56 -0.04 -15.82
C GLN A 229 -4.21 1.37 -16.33
N ILE A 230 -4.87 2.42 -15.83
CA ILE A 230 -4.58 3.81 -16.20
C ILE A 230 -3.15 4.18 -15.83
N MET A 231 -2.65 3.71 -14.69
CA MET A 231 -1.28 3.96 -14.23
C MET A 231 -0.22 3.31 -15.14
N ARG A 232 -0.47 2.09 -15.61
CA ARG A 232 0.43 1.34 -16.50
C ARG A 232 0.33 1.76 -17.95
N ALA A 233 -0.78 2.37 -18.34
CA ALA A 233 -1.09 2.65 -19.73
C ALA A 233 0.05 3.27 -20.54
N PRO A 234 0.81 4.27 -20.04
CA PRO A 234 1.91 4.85 -20.81
C PRO A 234 3.08 3.89 -21.03
N GLU A 235 3.39 3.04 -20.05
CA GLU A 235 4.47 2.04 -20.14
C GLU A 235 4.05 0.91 -21.08
N ASP A 236 2.85 0.38 -20.90
CA ASP A 236 2.26 -0.65 -21.75
C ASP A 236 2.21 -0.18 -23.23
N ALA A 237 1.87 1.10 -23.45
CA ALA A 237 1.82 1.66 -24.80
C ALA A 237 3.21 1.84 -25.41
N GLN A 238 4.22 2.25 -24.63
CA GLN A 238 5.60 2.34 -25.12
C GLN A 238 6.14 0.93 -25.44
N GLU A 239 5.90 -0.05 -24.57
CA GLU A 239 6.28 -1.44 -24.79
C GLU A 239 5.62 -2.01 -26.05
N ALA A 240 4.32 -1.71 -26.26
CA ALA A 240 3.61 -2.13 -27.45
C ALA A 240 4.21 -1.54 -28.73
N VAL A 241 4.58 -0.25 -28.72
CA VAL A 241 5.24 0.40 -29.87
C VAL A 241 6.58 -0.26 -30.14
N MET A 242 7.41 -0.49 -29.13
CA MET A 242 8.71 -1.18 -29.28
C MET A 242 8.53 -2.61 -29.81
N SER A 243 7.61 -3.37 -29.24
CA SER A 243 7.34 -4.75 -29.64
C SER A 243 6.75 -4.85 -31.07
N VAL A 244 5.94 -3.88 -31.49
CA VAL A 244 5.51 -3.76 -32.89
C VAL A 244 6.71 -3.48 -33.79
N HIS A 245 7.60 -2.57 -33.37
CA HIS A 245 8.82 -2.28 -34.13
C HIS A 245 9.67 -3.53 -34.36
N ASP A 246 9.97 -4.28 -33.30
CA ASP A 246 10.76 -5.50 -33.37
C ASP A 246 10.12 -6.54 -34.30
N ALA A 247 8.80 -6.71 -34.23
CA ALA A 247 8.07 -7.60 -35.11
C ALA A 247 8.11 -7.15 -36.58
N LEU A 248 8.10 -5.84 -36.84
CA LEU A 248 8.21 -5.28 -38.18
C LEU A 248 9.62 -5.41 -38.74
N VAL A 249 10.65 -5.20 -37.93
CA VAL A 249 12.06 -5.44 -38.31
C VAL A 249 12.28 -6.90 -38.67
N ALA A 250 11.81 -7.83 -37.82
CA ALA A 250 11.89 -9.26 -38.07
C ALA A 250 11.21 -9.70 -39.39
N ARG A 251 10.16 -8.99 -39.80
CA ARG A 251 9.42 -9.22 -41.07
C ARG A 251 9.98 -8.42 -42.26
N GLY A 252 11.04 -7.63 -42.07
CA GLY A 252 11.59 -6.75 -43.10
C GLY A 252 10.70 -5.55 -43.47
N LEU A 253 9.72 -5.23 -42.65
CA LEU A 253 8.77 -4.13 -42.84
C LEU A 253 9.17 -2.83 -42.12
N ALA A 254 10.31 -2.81 -41.45
CA ALA A 254 10.95 -1.62 -40.90
C ALA A 254 12.46 -1.75 -41.10
N ARG A 255 13.10 -0.66 -41.57
CA ARG A 255 14.56 -0.55 -41.76
C ARG A 255 15.19 0.59 -40.95
N TRP A 256 14.35 1.36 -40.30
CA TRP A 256 14.69 2.45 -39.37
C TRP A 256 14.77 1.94 -37.95
N THR A 257 15.29 2.77 -37.05
CA THR A 257 15.28 2.48 -35.60
C THR A 257 13.94 2.91 -34.96
N VAL A 258 13.61 2.35 -33.79
CA VAL A 258 12.40 2.74 -33.06
C VAL A 258 12.40 4.21 -32.63
N PHE A 259 13.58 4.85 -32.56
CA PHE A 259 13.74 6.26 -32.21
C PHE A 259 13.67 7.20 -33.42
N ASP A 260 13.61 6.64 -34.64
CA ASP A 260 13.64 7.39 -35.89
C ASP A 260 12.57 6.90 -36.88
N ILE A 261 11.35 6.74 -36.38
CA ILE A 261 10.22 6.27 -37.19
C ILE A 261 9.82 7.37 -38.18
N PRO A 262 9.81 7.09 -39.50
CA PRO A 262 9.40 8.08 -40.49
C PRO A 262 7.96 8.56 -40.25
N ALA A 263 7.67 9.84 -40.55
CA ALA A 263 6.33 10.41 -40.39
C ALA A 263 5.24 9.62 -41.14
N ALA A 264 5.57 9.10 -42.32
CA ALA A 264 4.64 8.27 -43.10
C ALA A 264 4.30 6.93 -42.41
N ALA A 265 5.18 6.41 -41.55
CA ALA A 265 5.00 5.16 -40.83
C ALA A 265 4.32 5.33 -39.47
N GLU A 266 4.20 6.57 -38.93
CA GLU A 266 3.66 6.82 -37.59
C GLU A 266 2.24 6.28 -37.41
N MET A 267 1.33 6.58 -38.34
CA MET A 267 -0.06 6.11 -38.27
C MET A 267 -0.20 4.56 -38.35
N PRO A 268 0.49 3.85 -39.26
CA PRO A 268 0.56 2.40 -39.22
C PRO A 268 1.04 1.82 -37.89
N TYR A 269 2.08 2.42 -37.28
CA TYR A 269 2.55 1.99 -35.95
C TYR A 269 1.52 2.20 -34.86
N GLU A 270 0.80 3.35 -34.86
CA GLU A 270 -0.30 3.58 -33.92
C GLU A 270 -1.40 2.52 -34.04
N LEU A 271 -1.79 2.18 -35.27
CA LEU A 271 -2.81 1.16 -35.53
C LEU A 271 -2.41 -0.22 -35.02
N LEU A 272 -1.18 -0.63 -35.31
CA LEU A 272 -0.66 -1.93 -34.87
C LEU A 272 -0.51 -2.01 -33.36
N ALA A 273 0.06 -0.97 -32.74
CA ALA A 273 0.22 -0.91 -31.29
C ALA A 273 -1.13 -0.85 -30.56
N ALA A 274 -2.07 -0.04 -31.06
CA ALA A 274 -3.43 0.01 -30.51
C ALA A 274 -4.12 -1.35 -30.61
N ASN A 275 -4.02 -2.03 -31.75
CA ASN A 275 -4.61 -3.34 -31.95
C ASN A 275 -4.00 -4.41 -31.01
N ARG A 276 -2.69 -4.33 -30.74
CA ARG A 276 -2.00 -5.21 -29.81
C ARG A 276 -2.49 -5.01 -28.37
N LEU A 277 -2.73 -3.76 -27.97
CA LEU A 277 -3.21 -3.39 -26.63
C LEU A 277 -4.72 -3.51 -26.45
N ALA A 278 -5.49 -3.60 -27.53
CA ALA A 278 -6.94 -3.54 -27.49
C ALA A 278 -7.55 -4.47 -26.43
N ARG A 279 -7.07 -5.74 -26.37
CA ARG A 279 -7.55 -6.73 -25.39
C ARG A 279 -7.25 -6.37 -23.95
N LEU A 280 -6.10 -5.72 -23.70
CA LEU A 280 -5.70 -5.30 -22.34
C LEU A 280 -6.65 -4.21 -21.80
N TYR A 281 -7.19 -3.40 -22.70
CA TYR A 281 -8.10 -2.30 -22.39
C TYR A 281 -9.57 -2.62 -22.75
N GLU A 282 -9.90 -3.92 -22.83
CA GLU A 282 -11.27 -4.41 -23.08
C GLU A 282 -11.90 -3.88 -24.38
N GLN A 283 -11.03 -3.55 -25.36
CA GLN A 283 -11.45 -3.13 -26.69
C GLN A 283 -11.37 -4.28 -27.69
N PRO A 284 -12.24 -4.34 -28.69
CA PRO A 284 -12.12 -5.31 -29.77
C PRO A 284 -10.88 -5.02 -30.63
N ALA A 285 -10.09 -6.05 -30.93
CA ALA A 285 -9.03 -5.94 -31.92
C ALA A 285 -9.65 -5.79 -33.32
N ASP A 286 -9.07 -4.93 -34.16
CA ASP A 286 -9.50 -4.70 -35.54
C ASP A 286 -8.52 -5.34 -36.53
N PRO A 287 -8.80 -6.56 -37.05
CA PRO A 287 -7.93 -7.23 -38.01
C PRO A 287 -7.86 -6.49 -39.36
N GLY A 288 -8.87 -5.70 -39.71
CA GLY A 288 -8.86 -4.87 -40.91
C GLY A 288 -7.85 -3.74 -40.81
N ALA A 289 -7.79 -3.07 -39.67
CA ALA A 289 -6.79 -2.04 -39.39
C ALA A 289 -5.37 -2.61 -39.39
N GLU A 290 -5.17 -3.81 -38.85
CA GLU A 290 -3.87 -4.49 -38.87
C GLU A 290 -3.39 -4.81 -40.29
N ALA A 291 -4.28 -5.35 -41.11
CA ALA A 291 -3.96 -5.66 -42.52
C ALA A 291 -3.65 -4.38 -43.31
N LEU A 292 -4.41 -3.30 -43.09
CA LEU A 292 -4.18 -2.01 -43.73
C LEU A 292 -2.83 -1.42 -43.34
N ALA A 293 -2.53 -1.36 -42.04
CA ALA A 293 -1.26 -0.84 -41.51
C ALA A 293 -0.05 -1.61 -42.06
N THR A 294 -0.15 -2.95 -42.09
CA THR A 294 0.93 -3.82 -42.64
C THR A 294 1.14 -3.54 -44.13
N ARG A 295 0.09 -3.35 -44.92
CA ARG A 295 0.19 -3.01 -46.35
C ARG A 295 0.83 -1.63 -46.57
N GLN A 296 0.44 -0.63 -45.80
CA GLN A 296 1.03 0.72 -45.86
C GLN A 296 2.52 0.69 -45.56
N LEU A 297 2.95 -0.04 -44.52
CA LEU A 297 4.37 -0.20 -44.19
C LEU A 297 5.16 -0.87 -45.30
N ALA A 298 4.61 -1.93 -45.91
CA ALA A 298 5.25 -2.59 -47.04
C ALA A 298 5.46 -1.65 -48.22
N GLN A 299 4.51 -0.75 -48.51
CA GLN A 299 4.65 0.27 -49.54
C GLN A 299 5.74 1.31 -49.20
N ILE A 300 5.78 1.78 -47.94
CA ILE A 300 6.82 2.72 -47.50
C ILE A 300 8.23 2.12 -47.66
N VAL A 301 8.44 0.87 -47.26
CA VAL A 301 9.73 0.18 -47.39
C VAL A 301 10.12 -0.03 -48.85
N GLN A 302 9.14 -0.30 -49.72
CA GLN A 302 9.38 -0.44 -51.17
C GLN A 302 9.82 0.88 -51.82
N LEU A 303 9.14 1.99 -51.47
CA LEU A 303 9.48 3.32 -51.97
C LEU A 303 10.88 3.78 -51.51
N ASP A 304 11.24 3.51 -50.27
CA ASP A 304 12.57 3.81 -49.71
C ASP A 304 13.67 3.00 -50.39
N SER A 305 13.39 1.73 -50.79
CA SER A 305 14.32 0.86 -51.48
C SER A 305 14.53 1.20 -52.98
N SER A 306 13.56 1.91 -53.61
CA SER A 306 13.66 2.30 -55.02
C SER A 306 14.53 3.54 -55.26
N GLY A 307 14.94 4.23 -54.21
CA GLY A 307 15.73 5.46 -54.30
C GLY A 307 14.97 6.67 -54.86
N GLU A 308 13.67 6.51 -55.15
CA GLU A 308 12.84 7.63 -55.59
C GLU A 308 12.51 8.52 -54.39
N ARG A 309 13.17 9.71 -54.35
CA ARG A 309 12.76 10.80 -53.47
C ARG A 309 11.34 11.22 -53.87
N VAL A 310 10.35 10.79 -53.10
CA VAL A 310 8.99 11.32 -53.24
C VAL A 310 9.01 12.79 -52.89
N ARG A 311 8.95 13.64 -53.92
CA ARG A 311 8.66 15.05 -53.78
C ARG A 311 7.20 15.15 -53.39
N VAL A 312 6.92 15.34 -52.10
CA VAL A 312 5.56 15.66 -51.65
C VAL A 312 5.30 17.10 -52.03
N GLU A 313 4.61 17.31 -53.12
CA GLU A 313 3.99 18.61 -53.44
C GLU A 313 2.75 18.75 -52.53
N TYR A 314 2.82 19.69 -51.61
CA TYR A 314 1.65 20.10 -50.83
C TYR A 314 0.78 20.99 -51.73
N PHE A 315 -0.45 20.53 -52.00
CA PHE A 315 -1.53 21.35 -52.53
C PHE A 315 -2.42 21.81 -51.38
#